data_695d05872fa9b7ef352244271429c224
#
_entry.id   695d05872fa9b7ef352244271429c224
#
_cell.length_a   1.000
_cell.length_b   1.000
_cell.length_c   1.000
_cell.angle_alpha   90.00
_cell.angle_beta   90.00
_cell.angle_gamma   90.00
#
_symmetry.space_group_name_H-M   'P 1'
#
loop_
_entity.id
_entity.type
_entity.pdbx_description
1 polymer ?
#
loop_
_entity_poly.entity_id
_entity_poly.type
_entity_poly.pdbx_seq_one_letter_code
_entity_poly.pdbx_strand_id
1 'polypeptide(L)'
;DGDGCLESFCVYDTGEDNALRYGHAPVYCTTDTPPEDADVVPMASMDVTSFSYACRDTLAEISRLRGDGRESEWREKAEAVAANLKARLWDEQRHACFDRDKHGKTIDVLCHNTLRCMYWGSISQEMADAFVREHLMNPQEFWTPLPLPSVAVNDPLFRNAPENNWSGQCEGLTYQRAIIALERYGYEPLVTKLGRKLLDALIRGGYVFTQ
;
A
#
# COMPACT_ATOMS: atom_id res chain seq x y z
N ASP A 1 -10.79 -2.73 -17.21
CA ASP A 1 -10.40 -1.95 -18.39
C ASP A 1 -9.30 -2.63 -19.22
N GLY A 2 -8.67 -3.68 -18.70
CA GLY A 2 -7.65 -4.45 -19.42
C GLY A 2 -6.24 -3.87 -19.33
N ASP A 3 -5.99 -2.98 -18.40
CA ASP A 3 -4.66 -2.36 -18.17
C ASP A 3 -3.68 -3.28 -17.42
N GLY A 4 -4.16 -4.42 -16.92
CA GLY A 4 -3.37 -5.44 -16.22
C GLY A 4 -3.19 -5.18 -14.74
N CYS A 5 -3.77 -4.13 -14.19
CA CYS A 5 -3.92 -3.92 -12.75
C CYS A 5 -5.23 -4.51 -12.24
N LEU A 6 -5.33 -4.78 -10.96
CA LEU A 6 -6.60 -5.12 -10.33
C LEU A 6 -7.29 -3.87 -9.83
N GLU A 7 -8.61 -3.86 -9.95
CA GLU A 7 -9.45 -2.73 -9.62
C GLU A 7 -10.12 -2.91 -8.27
N SER A 8 -10.21 -1.82 -7.50
CA SER A 8 -11.12 -1.67 -6.37
C SER A 8 -12.41 -1.02 -6.83
N PHE A 9 -13.54 -1.55 -6.35
CA PHE A 9 -14.89 -1.11 -6.71
C PHE A 9 -15.59 -0.38 -5.58
N CYS A 10 -15.10 -0.51 -4.36
CA CYS A 10 -15.69 0.14 -3.19
C CYS A 10 -14.64 0.35 -2.09
N VAL A 11 -15.01 1.10 -1.08
CA VAL A 11 -14.16 1.47 0.06
C VAL A 11 -13.68 0.24 0.84
N TYR A 12 -14.50 -0.80 0.96
CA TYR A 12 -14.16 -1.99 1.76
C TYR A 12 -13.20 -2.98 1.08
N ASP A 13 -12.87 -2.79 -0.20
CA ASP A 13 -12.05 -3.76 -0.93
C ASP A 13 -10.63 -3.93 -0.39
N THR A 14 -10.08 -2.90 0.28
CA THR A 14 -8.71 -2.92 0.79
C THR A 14 -8.61 -2.93 2.32
N GLY A 15 -9.74 -2.83 3.02
CA GLY A 15 -9.80 -2.72 4.48
C GLY A 15 -9.34 -1.35 5.02
N GLU A 16 -9.32 -0.33 4.17
CA GLU A 16 -9.06 1.07 4.53
C GLU A 16 -10.32 1.90 4.35
N ASP A 17 -11.30 1.62 5.17
CA ASP A 17 -12.71 1.95 4.99
C ASP A 17 -13.02 3.44 4.75
N ASN A 18 -12.19 4.34 5.24
CA ASN A 18 -12.35 5.78 5.08
C ASN A 18 -11.10 6.45 4.47
N ALA A 19 -10.31 5.68 3.71
CA ALA A 19 -9.10 6.23 3.11
C ALA A 19 -9.42 7.36 2.14
N LEU A 20 -8.69 8.48 2.27
CA LEU A 20 -8.96 9.70 1.51
C LEU A 20 -8.83 9.53 -0.01
N ARG A 21 -8.07 8.52 -0.44
CA ARG A 21 -7.90 8.17 -1.86
C ARG A 21 -9.17 7.64 -2.53
N TYR A 22 -10.17 7.22 -1.76
CA TYR A 22 -11.43 6.74 -2.31
C TYR A 22 -12.41 7.85 -2.72
N GLY A 23 -12.19 9.12 -2.27
CA GLY A 23 -13.11 10.22 -2.59
C GLY A 23 -14.53 9.90 -2.14
N HIS A 24 -15.47 9.94 -3.08
CA HIS A 24 -16.88 9.61 -2.85
C HIS A 24 -17.25 8.21 -3.36
N ALA A 25 -16.31 7.26 -3.32
CA ALA A 25 -16.60 5.89 -3.69
C ALA A 25 -17.68 5.27 -2.78
N PRO A 26 -18.48 4.32 -3.28
CA PRO A 26 -19.45 3.62 -2.44
C PRO A 26 -18.74 2.82 -1.36
N VAL A 27 -19.37 2.67 -0.19
CA VAL A 27 -18.82 1.90 0.93
C VAL A 27 -18.67 0.43 0.55
N TYR A 28 -19.68 -0.12 -0.15
CA TYR A 28 -19.66 -1.47 -0.72
C TYR A 28 -20.50 -1.50 -2.00
N CYS A 29 -20.18 -2.42 -2.89
CA CYS A 29 -20.98 -2.68 -4.08
C CYS A 29 -21.96 -3.84 -3.83
N THR A 30 -23.22 -3.63 -4.20
CA THR A 30 -24.25 -4.68 -4.16
C THR A 30 -24.38 -5.42 -5.49
N THR A 31 -23.70 -4.92 -6.52
CA THR A 31 -23.65 -5.47 -7.87
C THR A 31 -22.19 -5.63 -8.30
N ASP A 32 -21.95 -6.26 -9.42
CA ASP A 32 -20.63 -6.44 -10.04
C ASP A 32 -20.09 -5.16 -10.74
N THR A 33 -20.85 -4.08 -10.67
CA THR A 33 -20.47 -2.78 -11.25
C THR A 33 -20.66 -1.67 -10.23
N PRO A 34 -19.74 -0.68 -10.14
CA PRO A 34 -19.94 0.49 -9.29
C PRO A 34 -21.07 1.37 -9.82
N PRO A 35 -21.68 2.22 -8.97
CA PRO A 35 -22.64 3.23 -9.42
C PRO A 35 -22.03 4.16 -10.48
N GLU A 36 -22.84 4.60 -11.44
CA GLU A 36 -22.38 5.47 -12.54
C GLU A 36 -21.84 6.82 -12.04
N ASP A 37 -22.38 7.32 -10.93
CA ASP A 37 -21.97 8.57 -10.28
C ASP A 37 -20.78 8.45 -9.34
N ALA A 38 -20.23 7.24 -9.15
CA ALA A 38 -18.98 7.06 -8.40
C ALA A 38 -17.82 7.78 -9.11
N ASP A 39 -17.06 8.62 -8.37
CA ASP A 39 -16.06 9.50 -8.97
C ASP A 39 -14.72 8.81 -9.28
N VAL A 40 -14.20 7.98 -8.35
CA VAL A 40 -12.87 7.36 -8.51
C VAL A 40 -12.90 5.89 -8.92
N VAL A 41 -13.95 5.15 -8.56
CA VAL A 41 -14.03 3.70 -8.83
C VAL A 41 -14.76 3.39 -10.13
N PRO A 42 -14.44 2.28 -10.82
CA PRO A 42 -13.37 1.33 -10.47
C PRO A 42 -12.00 1.99 -10.57
N MET A 43 -11.14 1.79 -9.56
CA MET A 43 -9.80 2.34 -9.57
C MET A 43 -8.75 1.24 -9.64
N ALA A 44 -7.72 1.43 -10.47
CA ALA A 44 -6.55 0.56 -10.46
C ALA A 44 -5.82 0.75 -9.12
N SER A 45 -5.89 -0.28 -8.28
CA SER A 45 -5.45 -0.22 -6.88
C SER A 45 -4.08 -0.86 -6.69
N MET A 46 -3.14 -0.12 -6.11
CA MET A 46 -1.81 -0.62 -5.76
C MET A 46 -1.88 -1.79 -4.76
N ASP A 47 -2.81 -1.74 -3.81
CA ASP A 47 -2.95 -2.77 -2.77
C ASP A 47 -3.42 -4.11 -3.35
N VAL A 48 -4.53 -4.09 -4.09
CA VAL A 48 -5.12 -5.30 -4.65
C VAL A 48 -4.22 -5.88 -5.75
N THR A 49 -3.59 -5.02 -6.56
CA THR A 49 -2.62 -5.44 -7.57
C THR A 49 -1.40 -6.10 -6.91
N SER A 50 -0.86 -5.51 -5.84
CA SER A 50 0.27 -6.10 -5.10
C SER A 50 -0.11 -7.42 -4.42
N PHE A 51 -1.30 -7.51 -3.84
CA PHE A 51 -1.80 -8.76 -3.28
C PHE A 51 -1.92 -9.85 -4.36
N SER A 52 -2.38 -9.49 -5.55
CA SER A 52 -2.46 -10.39 -6.71
C SER A 52 -1.07 -10.93 -7.12
N TYR A 53 -0.02 -10.08 -7.06
CA TYR A 53 1.37 -10.52 -7.22
C TYR A 53 1.72 -11.60 -6.21
N ALA A 54 1.52 -11.32 -4.92
CA ALA A 54 1.88 -12.25 -3.84
C ALA A 54 1.13 -13.60 -3.92
N CYS A 55 -0.14 -13.57 -4.34
CA CYS A 55 -0.90 -14.80 -4.58
C CYS A 55 -0.25 -15.67 -5.67
N ARG A 56 0.19 -15.07 -6.77
CA ARG A 56 0.83 -15.80 -7.88
C ARG A 56 2.22 -16.30 -7.49
N ASP A 57 3.00 -15.49 -6.78
CA ASP A 57 4.31 -15.89 -6.25
C ASP A 57 4.18 -17.06 -5.27
N THR A 58 3.17 -17.02 -4.38
CA THR A 58 2.84 -18.13 -3.48
C THR A 58 2.44 -19.40 -4.26
N LEU A 59 1.66 -19.26 -5.33
CA LEU A 59 1.28 -20.40 -6.18
C LEU A 59 2.50 -21.00 -6.89
N ALA A 60 3.47 -20.18 -7.31
CA ALA A 60 4.74 -20.66 -7.85
C ALA A 60 5.50 -21.50 -6.82
N GLU A 61 5.59 -21.01 -5.58
CA GLU A 61 6.26 -21.75 -4.51
C GLU A 61 5.54 -23.06 -4.15
N ILE A 62 4.22 -23.05 -4.08
CA ILE A 62 3.41 -24.27 -3.89
C ILE A 62 3.67 -25.27 -5.02
N SER A 63 3.70 -24.79 -6.28
CA SER A 63 3.98 -25.64 -7.45
C SER A 63 5.38 -26.25 -7.36
N ARG A 64 6.38 -25.46 -6.99
CA ARG A 64 7.75 -25.92 -6.77
C ARG A 64 7.81 -27.04 -5.71
N LEU A 65 7.16 -26.82 -4.55
CA LEU A 65 7.14 -27.79 -3.46
C LEU A 65 6.40 -29.09 -3.83
N ARG A 66 5.38 -29.00 -4.68
CA ARG A 66 4.62 -30.17 -5.16
C ARG A 66 5.26 -30.87 -6.33
N GLY A 67 6.18 -30.23 -7.03
CA GLY A 67 6.81 -30.77 -8.25
C GLY A 67 5.83 -30.96 -9.39
N ASP A 68 4.77 -30.13 -9.48
CA ASP A 68 3.71 -30.26 -10.50
C ASP A 68 4.05 -29.56 -11.85
N GLY A 69 5.23 -28.96 -11.95
CA GLY A 69 5.78 -28.40 -13.19
C GLY A 69 5.20 -27.03 -13.58
N ARG A 70 4.39 -26.38 -12.73
CA ARG A 70 3.75 -25.10 -13.04
C ARG A 70 4.42 -23.90 -12.40
N GLU A 71 5.60 -24.07 -11.78
CA GLU A 71 6.32 -22.98 -11.12
C GLU A 71 6.59 -21.81 -12.06
N SER A 72 7.18 -22.06 -13.22
CA SER A 72 7.51 -21.01 -14.18
C SER A 72 6.28 -20.26 -14.70
N GLU A 73 5.18 -20.97 -14.95
CA GLU A 73 3.91 -20.34 -15.35
C GLU A 73 3.44 -19.29 -14.31
N TRP A 74 3.50 -19.66 -13.03
CA TRP A 74 3.06 -18.75 -11.95
C TRP A 74 4.05 -17.62 -11.70
N ARG A 75 5.36 -17.86 -11.85
CA ARG A 75 6.39 -16.82 -11.79
C ARG A 75 6.19 -15.77 -12.87
N GLU A 76 6.02 -16.20 -14.12
CA GLU A 76 5.76 -15.30 -15.25
C GLU A 76 4.50 -14.44 -15.02
N LYS A 77 3.44 -15.05 -14.50
CA LYS A 77 2.21 -14.31 -14.13
C LYS A 77 2.42 -13.31 -13.00
N ALA A 78 3.26 -13.61 -12.01
CA ALA A 78 3.61 -12.68 -10.96
C ALA A 78 4.44 -11.52 -11.50
N GLU A 79 5.46 -11.80 -12.30
CA GLU A 79 6.32 -10.79 -12.94
C GLU A 79 5.52 -9.84 -13.85
N ALA A 80 4.53 -10.36 -14.58
CA ALA A 80 3.64 -9.54 -15.39
C ALA A 80 2.82 -8.55 -14.52
N VAL A 81 2.36 -8.97 -13.34
CA VAL A 81 1.68 -8.07 -12.40
C VAL A 81 2.63 -6.99 -11.88
N ALA A 82 3.86 -7.35 -11.48
CA ALA A 82 4.86 -6.39 -11.02
C ALA A 82 5.22 -5.37 -12.13
N ALA A 83 5.36 -5.83 -13.36
CA ALA A 83 5.61 -4.97 -14.52
C ALA A 83 4.45 -3.98 -14.77
N ASN A 84 3.20 -4.43 -14.67
CA ASN A 84 2.02 -3.57 -14.81
C ASN A 84 1.93 -2.55 -13.66
N LEU A 85 2.19 -2.99 -12.41
CA LEU A 85 2.24 -2.09 -11.27
C LEU A 85 3.29 -0.98 -11.49
N LYS A 86 4.51 -1.36 -11.88
CA LYS A 86 5.56 -0.38 -12.18
C LYS A 86 5.14 0.58 -13.29
N ALA A 87 4.59 0.07 -14.39
CA ALA A 87 4.24 0.89 -15.55
C ALA A 87 3.06 1.83 -15.31
N ARG A 88 2.13 1.47 -14.41
CA ARG A 88 0.86 2.16 -14.24
C ARG A 88 0.72 2.91 -12.93
N LEU A 89 1.23 2.34 -11.85
CA LEU A 89 0.97 2.83 -10.48
C LEU A 89 2.20 3.44 -9.81
N TRP A 90 3.42 3.13 -10.28
CA TRP A 90 4.63 3.76 -9.78
C TRP A 90 4.87 5.11 -10.46
N ASP A 91 5.16 6.13 -9.67
CA ASP A 91 5.56 7.44 -10.17
C ASP A 91 7.09 7.58 -10.05
N GLU A 92 7.78 7.59 -11.20
CA GLU A 92 9.25 7.67 -11.30
C GLU A 92 9.82 9.02 -10.83
N GLN A 93 9.01 10.08 -10.72
CA GLN A 93 9.45 11.38 -10.24
C GLN A 93 9.20 11.54 -8.75
N ARG A 94 8.13 10.93 -8.25
CA ARG A 94 7.72 11.03 -6.87
C ARG A 94 8.14 9.83 -6.02
N HIS A 95 8.74 8.80 -6.61
CA HIS A 95 9.23 7.58 -5.97
C HIS A 95 8.25 6.92 -4.99
N ALA A 96 6.98 6.88 -5.38
CA ALA A 96 5.90 6.22 -4.63
C ALA A 96 4.85 5.62 -5.58
N CYS A 97 4.07 4.68 -5.07
CA CYS A 97 2.92 4.15 -5.80
C CYS A 97 1.68 5.02 -5.56
N PHE A 98 0.90 5.22 -6.61
CA PHE A 98 -0.38 5.93 -6.59
C PHE A 98 -1.43 5.14 -7.34
N ASP A 99 -2.65 5.10 -6.82
CA ASP A 99 -3.79 4.53 -7.51
C ASP A 99 -4.20 5.39 -8.72
N ARG A 100 -4.94 4.78 -9.66
CA ARG A 100 -5.52 5.47 -10.80
C ARG A 100 -7.04 5.38 -10.74
N ASP A 101 -7.72 6.50 -10.96
CA ASP A 101 -9.17 6.52 -11.05
C ASP A 101 -9.69 5.82 -12.32
N LYS A 102 -11.02 5.72 -12.45
CA LYS A 102 -11.70 5.10 -13.60
C LYS A 102 -11.36 5.72 -14.97
N HIS A 103 -10.69 6.87 -14.99
CA HIS A 103 -10.23 7.56 -16.20
C HIS A 103 -8.71 7.44 -16.40
N GLY A 104 -8.02 6.69 -15.54
CA GLY A 104 -6.57 6.52 -15.55
C GLY A 104 -5.79 7.70 -14.98
N LYS A 105 -6.46 8.68 -14.35
CA LYS A 105 -5.82 9.82 -13.70
C LYS A 105 -5.28 9.40 -12.34
N THR A 106 -4.09 9.91 -11.99
CA THR A 106 -3.50 9.70 -10.65
C THR A 106 -4.42 10.23 -9.56
N ILE A 107 -4.71 9.38 -8.58
CA ILE A 107 -5.32 9.80 -7.32
C ILE A 107 -4.21 10.36 -6.44
N ASP A 108 -4.15 11.69 -6.37
CA ASP A 108 -3.02 12.44 -5.79
C ASP A 108 -3.12 12.53 -4.27
N VAL A 109 -2.85 11.39 -3.62
CA VAL A 109 -2.74 11.27 -2.16
C VAL A 109 -1.50 10.48 -1.83
N LEU A 110 -0.53 11.08 -1.14
CA LEU A 110 0.65 10.37 -0.67
C LEU A 110 0.32 9.61 0.63
N CYS A 111 -0.07 8.37 0.49
CA CYS A 111 -0.34 7.46 1.61
C CYS A 111 0.80 6.47 1.81
N HIS A 112 0.81 5.79 2.95
CA HIS A 112 1.85 4.82 3.29
C HIS A 112 1.78 3.53 2.45
N ASN A 113 0.84 3.40 1.52
CA ASN A 113 0.50 2.13 0.85
C ASN A 113 1.61 1.56 -0.04
N THR A 114 2.62 2.36 -0.43
CA THR A 114 3.84 1.80 -1.03
C THR A 114 4.50 0.77 -0.10
N LEU A 115 4.37 0.87 1.24
CA LEU A 115 4.78 -0.18 2.16
C LEU A 115 4.02 -1.50 1.97
N ARG A 116 2.76 -1.47 1.52
CA ARG A 116 2.02 -2.69 1.17
C ARG A 116 2.58 -3.34 -0.09
N CYS A 117 3.01 -2.52 -1.08
CA CYS A 117 3.70 -3.05 -2.26
C CYS A 117 5.03 -3.71 -1.87
N MET A 118 5.78 -3.12 -0.95
CA MET A 118 6.97 -3.74 -0.35
C MET A 118 6.61 -5.01 0.44
N TYR A 119 5.60 -4.96 1.28
CA TYR A 119 5.15 -6.12 2.07
C TYR A 119 4.85 -7.34 1.19
N TRP A 120 4.15 -7.13 0.09
CA TRP A 120 3.82 -8.18 -0.87
C TRP A 120 4.98 -8.55 -1.81
N GLY A 121 6.03 -7.71 -1.89
CA GLY A 121 7.20 -7.93 -2.74
C GLY A 121 6.99 -7.62 -4.22
N SER A 122 5.99 -6.80 -4.53
CA SER A 122 5.59 -6.50 -5.91
C SER A 122 6.39 -5.37 -6.58
N ILE A 123 7.29 -4.71 -5.86
CA ILE A 123 8.17 -3.68 -6.38
C ILE A 123 9.64 -4.10 -6.34
N SER A 124 10.48 -3.46 -7.18
CA SER A 124 11.91 -3.76 -7.19
C SER A 124 12.64 -3.20 -5.96
N GLN A 125 13.87 -3.69 -5.72
CA GLN A 125 14.74 -3.14 -4.68
C GLN A 125 14.98 -1.64 -4.90
N GLU A 126 15.22 -1.22 -6.13
CA GLU A 126 15.46 0.17 -6.48
C GLU A 126 14.27 1.09 -6.15
N MET A 127 13.05 0.65 -6.45
CA MET A 127 11.82 1.36 -6.09
C MET A 127 11.66 1.46 -4.57
N ALA A 128 11.90 0.37 -3.85
CA ALA A 128 11.86 0.34 -2.39
C ALA A 128 12.92 1.27 -1.78
N ASP A 129 14.15 1.28 -2.31
CA ASP A 129 15.23 2.14 -1.86
C ASP A 129 14.88 3.64 -2.03
N ALA A 130 14.28 3.98 -3.17
CA ALA A 130 13.84 5.35 -3.43
C ALA A 130 12.74 5.77 -2.45
N PHE A 131 11.69 4.95 -2.28
CA PHE A 131 10.61 5.24 -1.35
C PHE A 131 11.09 5.36 0.11
N VAL A 132 11.93 4.43 0.57
CA VAL A 132 12.44 4.45 1.95
C VAL A 132 13.26 5.71 2.20
N ARG A 133 14.14 6.09 1.27
CA ARG A 133 15.00 7.26 1.40
C ARG A 133 14.23 8.56 1.39
N GLU A 134 13.28 8.71 0.48
CA GLU A 134 12.65 10.00 0.20
C GLU A 134 11.38 10.23 1.01
N HIS A 135 10.65 9.16 1.32
CA HIS A 135 9.34 9.25 1.98
C HIS A 135 9.33 8.63 3.38
N LEU A 136 9.65 7.33 3.48
CA LEU A 136 9.51 6.62 4.75
C LEU A 136 10.32 7.27 5.87
N MET A 137 11.57 7.68 5.59
CA MET A 137 12.47 8.30 6.55
C MET A 137 12.31 9.83 6.63
N ASN A 138 11.39 10.42 5.90
CA ASN A 138 11.14 11.85 5.89
C ASN A 138 10.30 12.26 7.11
N PRO A 139 10.82 13.10 8.03
CA PRO A 139 10.09 13.52 9.23
C PRO A 139 8.91 14.45 8.93
N GLN A 140 8.83 15.01 7.72
CA GLN A 140 7.70 15.81 7.26
C GLN A 140 6.61 14.97 6.58
N GLU A 141 6.84 13.67 6.46
CA GLU A 141 5.90 12.74 5.82
C GLU A 141 5.56 11.59 6.78
N PHE A 142 6.37 10.53 6.78
CA PHE A 142 6.06 9.30 7.51
C PHE A 142 6.93 9.05 8.75
N TRP A 143 8.10 9.71 8.86
CA TRP A 143 9.01 9.52 10.01
C TRP A 143 8.71 10.48 11.16
N THR A 144 7.45 10.67 11.49
CA THR A 144 6.92 11.56 12.51
C THR A 144 7.24 11.07 13.95
N PRO A 145 6.98 11.85 15.02
CA PRO A 145 7.18 11.39 16.41
C PRO A 145 6.47 10.07 16.73
N LEU A 146 5.20 9.90 16.36
CA LEU A 146 4.53 8.60 16.22
C LEU A 146 4.59 8.25 14.74
N PRO A 147 5.45 7.30 14.31
CA PRO A 147 5.76 7.12 12.89
C PRO A 147 4.64 6.42 12.12
N LEU A 148 4.71 6.54 10.81
CA LEU A 148 3.84 5.89 9.84
C LEU A 148 2.37 6.33 9.90
N PRO A 149 2.08 7.64 9.84
CA PRO A 149 0.71 8.09 9.60
C PRO A 149 0.19 7.50 8.27
N SER A 150 -1.13 7.29 8.18
CA SER A 150 -1.76 6.71 6.98
C SER A 150 -1.64 7.59 5.73
N VAL A 151 -1.54 8.90 5.93
CA VAL A 151 -1.27 9.91 4.89
C VAL A 151 -0.06 10.72 5.30
N ALA A 152 0.79 11.11 4.37
CA ALA A 152 1.96 11.95 4.64
C ALA A 152 1.53 13.28 5.29
N VAL A 153 2.25 13.71 6.34
CA VAL A 153 1.84 14.91 7.12
C VAL A 153 1.84 16.19 6.26
N ASN A 154 2.71 16.26 5.26
CA ASN A 154 2.77 17.39 4.32
C ASN A 154 1.79 17.27 3.14
N ASP A 155 1.01 16.18 3.05
CA ASP A 155 -0.01 16.03 2.02
C ASP A 155 -1.17 17.01 2.27
N PRO A 156 -1.68 17.71 1.23
CA PRO A 156 -2.80 18.65 1.39
C PRO A 156 -4.07 18.02 1.96
N LEU A 157 -4.26 16.71 1.82
CA LEU A 157 -5.40 15.96 2.33
C LEU A 157 -5.20 15.43 3.75
N PHE A 158 -4.00 15.54 4.34
CA PHE A 158 -3.77 15.12 5.72
C PHE A 158 -4.73 15.83 6.69
N ARG A 159 -5.42 15.08 7.54
CA ARG A 159 -6.41 15.62 8.51
C ARG A 159 -6.19 15.14 9.93
N ASN A 160 -5.66 13.94 10.13
CA ASN A 160 -5.55 13.28 11.44
C ASN A 160 -6.87 13.34 12.24
N ALA A 161 -7.99 13.13 11.57
CA ALA A 161 -9.32 13.24 12.15
C ALA A 161 -9.61 12.03 13.07
N PRO A 162 -10.08 12.24 14.31
CA PRO A 162 -10.34 11.14 15.26
C PRO A 162 -11.36 10.11 14.75
N GLU A 163 -12.31 10.55 13.94
CA GLU A 163 -13.36 9.72 13.34
C GLU A 163 -12.93 9.01 12.05
N ASN A 164 -11.72 9.27 11.59
CA ASN A 164 -11.19 8.68 10.35
C ASN A 164 -9.71 8.31 10.49
N ASN A 165 -9.46 7.07 10.85
CA ASN A 165 -8.11 6.52 11.04
C ASN A 165 -7.22 6.67 9.79
N TRP A 166 -7.82 6.59 8.60
CA TRP A 166 -7.11 6.65 7.32
C TRP A 166 -6.90 8.08 6.80
N SER A 167 -7.18 9.09 7.62
CA SER A 167 -6.95 10.50 7.29
C SER A 167 -5.59 11.04 7.76
N GLY A 168 -4.74 10.20 8.34
CA GLY A 168 -3.44 10.59 8.86
C GLY A 168 -3.07 9.96 10.22
N GLN A 169 -3.92 9.13 10.80
CA GLN A 169 -3.59 8.41 12.03
C GLN A 169 -2.62 7.25 11.76
N CYS A 170 -1.99 6.76 12.82
CA CYS A 170 -1.05 5.64 12.78
C CYS A 170 -1.76 4.36 13.20
N GLU A 171 -1.76 3.36 12.34
CA GLU A 171 -2.47 2.09 12.54
C GLU A 171 -1.53 0.99 13.02
N GLY A 172 -1.95 0.22 14.04
CA GLY A 172 -1.15 -0.88 14.59
C GLY A 172 -0.76 -1.92 13.55
N LEU A 173 -1.68 -2.27 12.66
CA LEU A 173 -1.44 -3.24 11.59
C LEU A 173 -0.41 -2.75 10.55
N THR A 174 -0.29 -1.44 10.36
CA THR A 174 0.72 -0.84 9.47
C THR A 174 2.13 -1.13 9.95
N TYR A 175 2.38 -1.14 11.27
CA TYR A 175 3.70 -1.47 11.82
C TYR A 175 4.10 -2.92 11.54
N GLN A 176 3.20 -3.88 11.70
CA GLN A 176 3.48 -5.27 11.36
C GLN A 176 3.87 -5.40 9.87
N ARG A 177 3.11 -4.77 8.99
CA ARG A 177 3.39 -4.79 7.55
C ARG A 177 4.70 -4.09 7.23
N ALA A 178 4.98 -2.95 7.87
CA ALA A 178 6.22 -2.21 7.67
C ALA A 178 7.45 -3.00 8.11
N ILE A 179 7.39 -3.72 9.24
CA ILE A 179 8.48 -4.57 9.70
C ILE A 179 8.80 -5.63 8.65
N ILE A 180 7.80 -6.39 8.21
CA ILE A 180 7.98 -7.45 7.19
C ILE A 180 8.46 -6.85 5.86
N ALA A 181 7.93 -5.70 5.45
CA ALA A 181 8.35 -4.99 4.25
C ALA A 181 9.83 -4.60 4.33
N LEU A 182 10.24 -3.99 5.43
CA LEU A 182 11.63 -3.56 5.63
C LEU A 182 12.61 -4.74 5.69
N GLU A 183 12.26 -5.82 6.39
CA GLU A 183 13.06 -7.04 6.43
C GLU A 183 13.21 -7.66 5.04
N ARG A 184 12.14 -7.72 4.25
CA ARG A 184 12.16 -8.27 2.88
C ARG A 184 13.17 -7.55 1.97
N TYR A 185 13.38 -6.25 2.18
CA TYR A 185 14.28 -5.42 1.37
C TYR A 185 15.63 -5.12 2.06
N GLY A 186 15.98 -5.83 3.14
CA GLY A 186 17.29 -5.72 3.79
C GLY A 186 17.46 -4.50 4.69
N TYR A 187 16.36 -3.96 5.23
CA TYR A 187 16.36 -2.78 6.11
C TYR A 187 16.23 -3.12 7.60
N GLU A 188 16.79 -4.24 8.09
CA GLU A 188 16.72 -4.64 9.50
C GLU A 188 17.19 -3.54 10.48
N PRO A 189 18.25 -2.76 10.18
CA PRO A 189 18.62 -1.65 11.06
C PRO A 189 17.54 -0.57 11.18
N LEU A 190 16.72 -0.38 10.12
CA LEU A 190 15.61 0.56 10.14
C LEU A 190 14.43 0.03 10.94
N VAL A 191 14.18 -1.28 10.92
CA VAL A 191 13.19 -1.95 11.79
C VAL A 191 13.48 -1.65 13.26
N THR A 192 14.74 -1.77 13.68
CA THR A 192 15.14 -1.43 15.06
C THR A 192 14.88 0.04 15.41
N LYS A 193 15.18 0.96 14.49
CA LYS A 193 14.92 2.40 14.69
C LYS A 193 13.42 2.69 14.76
N LEU A 194 12.63 2.09 13.87
CA LEU A 194 11.18 2.20 13.85
C LEU A 194 10.57 1.71 15.16
N GLY A 195 10.97 0.52 15.62
CA GLY A 195 10.50 -0.08 16.88
C GLY A 195 10.82 0.79 18.09
N ARG A 196 12.04 1.34 18.19
CA ARG A 196 12.40 2.27 19.28
C ARG A 196 11.55 3.54 19.25
N LYS A 197 11.40 4.13 18.06
CA LYS A 197 10.60 5.35 17.89
C LYS A 197 9.14 5.13 18.28
N LEU A 198 8.57 4.00 17.90
CA LEU A 198 7.22 3.60 18.28
C LEU A 198 7.09 3.41 19.80
N LEU A 199 8.00 2.65 20.43
CA LEU A 199 7.99 2.43 21.88
C LEU A 199 8.13 3.74 22.65
N ASP A 200 9.02 4.61 22.22
CA ASP A 200 9.21 5.94 22.85
C ASP A 200 7.95 6.80 22.75
N ALA A 201 7.23 6.74 21.62
CA ALA A 201 5.98 7.47 21.43
C ALA A 201 4.87 6.90 22.33
N LEU A 202 4.75 5.55 22.39
CA LEU A 202 3.76 4.89 23.26
C LEU A 202 3.99 5.17 24.73
N ILE A 203 5.24 5.10 25.20
CA ILE A 203 5.59 5.36 26.62
C ILE A 203 5.29 6.81 26.98
N ARG A 204 5.68 7.76 26.13
CA ARG A 204 5.47 9.20 26.40
C ARG A 204 4.02 9.64 26.24
N GLY A 205 3.30 9.08 25.29
CA GLY A 205 1.93 9.45 24.97
C GLY A 205 0.87 8.69 25.74
N GLY A 206 1.22 7.57 26.37
CA GLY A 206 0.26 6.68 27.01
C GLY A 206 -0.72 6.02 26.02
N TYR A 207 -0.33 5.92 24.76
CA TYR A 207 -1.19 5.35 23.71
C TYR A 207 -1.33 3.84 23.85
N VAL A 208 -2.52 3.36 23.59
CA VAL A 208 -2.82 1.95 23.40
C VAL A 208 -3.42 1.83 22.00
N PHE A 209 -2.83 1.00 21.15
CA PHE A 209 -3.45 0.69 19.86
C PHE A 209 -4.69 -0.15 20.10
N THR A 210 -5.83 0.39 19.71
CA THR A 210 -7.08 -0.36 19.58
C THR A 210 -7.49 -0.30 18.12
N GLN A 211 -7.78 -1.42 17.55
CA GLN A 211 -8.59 -1.50 16.35
C GLN A 211 -10.00 -1.79 16.75
#